data_f1f08c33a1d594397c412613629dd330
#
_entry.id   f1f08c33a1d594397c412613629dd330
#
_cell.length_a   1.000
_cell.length_b   1.000
_cell.length_c   1.000
_cell.angle_alpha   90.00
_cell.angle_beta   90.00
_cell.angle_gamma   90.00
#
_symmetry.space_group_name_H-M   'P 1'
#
loop_
_entity.id
_entity.type
_entity.pdbx_description
1 polymer ?
#
loop_
_entity_poly.entity_id
_entity_poly.type
_entity_poly.pdbx_seq_one_letter_code
_entity_poly.pdbx_strand_id
1 'polypeptide(L)'
;MARTRRPVVPGWFTEGGDTDGGGPGAEDFRLLGTRCGTCGAVFFPRVDSFCRNPGCAGTELLEVPLSRRGTVWSYTDGRYRPPPPYVSDPEVPWQPYTLVAVELAAERMVVLGQAAPGVTVADLRVGMPVEVVPGVLGEDTETVWTTWWWRPVPRDDGGGRDR
;
A
#
# COMPACT_ATOMS: atom_id res chain seq x y z
N MET A 1 22.85 -9.06 -15.43
CA MET A 1 22.33 -9.93 -14.35
C MET A 1 20.95 -9.41 -13.94
N ALA A 2 20.00 -10.30 -13.77
CA ALA A 2 18.67 -9.89 -13.29
C ALA A 2 18.77 -9.42 -11.83
N ARG A 3 18.17 -8.26 -11.49
CA ARG A 3 18.15 -7.76 -10.12
C ARG A 3 17.13 -8.55 -9.30
N THR A 4 17.45 -8.81 -8.05
CA THR A 4 16.55 -9.50 -7.11
C THR A 4 15.48 -8.51 -6.60
N ARG A 5 14.20 -8.87 -6.69
CA ARG A 5 13.12 -8.08 -6.11
C ARG A 5 12.93 -8.50 -4.65
N ARG A 6 12.93 -7.54 -3.74
CA ARG A 6 12.72 -7.77 -2.30
C ARG A 6 11.68 -6.81 -1.74
N PRO A 7 10.68 -7.30 -1.03
CA PRO A 7 9.72 -6.43 -0.35
C PRO A 7 10.41 -5.68 0.79
N VAL A 8 10.09 -4.39 0.94
CA VAL A 8 10.57 -3.57 2.07
C VAL A 8 10.04 -4.11 3.40
N VAL A 9 8.87 -4.72 3.39
CA VAL A 9 8.26 -5.40 4.54
C VAL A 9 7.68 -6.74 4.05
N PRO A 10 8.36 -7.85 4.27
CA PRO A 10 7.89 -9.16 3.85
C PRO A 10 6.51 -9.50 4.44
N GLY A 11 5.63 -10.07 3.62
CA GLY A 11 4.32 -10.55 4.04
C GLY A 11 3.24 -9.49 4.25
N TRP A 12 3.49 -8.22 3.93
CA TRP A 12 2.49 -7.16 4.05
C TRP A 12 1.67 -6.93 2.78
N PHE A 13 2.12 -7.45 1.66
CA PHE A 13 1.44 -7.34 0.37
C PHE A 13 1.76 -8.55 -0.51
N THR A 14 0.95 -8.75 -1.54
CA THR A 14 1.17 -9.82 -2.51
C THR A 14 2.46 -9.57 -3.28
N GLU A 15 3.36 -10.55 -3.24
CA GLU A 15 4.61 -10.52 -3.99
C GLU A 15 4.42 -11.23 -5.33
N GLY A 16 4.89 -10.63 -6.41
CA GLY A 16 4.94 -11.28 -7.70
C GLY A 16 5.99 -12.39 -7.68
N GLY A 17 5.65 -13.56 -8.22
CA GLY A 17 6.62 -14.61 -8.43
C GLY A 17 7.78 -14.13 -9.31
N ASP A 18 8.97 -14.73 -9.09
CA ASP A 18 10.19 -14.53 -9.89
C ASP A 18 9.93 -14.89 -11.36
N THR A 19 9.39 -13.96 -12.13
CA THR A 19 9.35 -14.13 -13.58
C THR A 19 9.63 -12.77 -14.24
N ASP A 20 10.50 -12.79 -15.18
CA ASP A 20 10.77 -11.70 -16.11
C ASP A 20 9.46 -11.04 -16.58
N GLY A 21 9.12 -9.91 -15.96
CA GLY A 21 8.00 -9.06 -16.37
C GLY A 21 6.61 -9.41 -15.87
N GLY A 22 6.42 -10.43 -15.02
CA GLY A 22 5.12 -10.91 -14.56
C GLY A 22 4.92 -10.89 -13.05
N GLY A 23 5.02 -9.70 -12.41
CA GLY A 23 4.41 -9.55 -11.09
C GLY A 23 2.87 -9.65 -11.20
N PRO A 24 2.12 -9.84 -10.07
CA PRO A 24 0.68 -9.78 -10.12
C PRO A 24 0.31 -8.49 -10.83
N GLY A 25 -0.58 -8.59 -11.81
CA GLY A 25 -1.10 -7.41 -12.49
C GLY A 25 -1.57 -6.40 -11.44
N ALA A 26 -1.54 -5.12 -11.73
CA ALA A 26 -2.00 -4.11 -10.78
C ALA A 26 -3.40 -4.42 -10.23
N GLU A 27 -4.19 -5.21 -10.95
CA GLU A 27 -5.54 -5.63 -10.57
C GLU A 27 -5.55 -6.71 -9.48
N ASP A 28 -4.53 -7.56 -9.41
CA ASP A 28 -4.42 -8.64 -8.44
C ASP A 28 -3.63 -8.25 -7.18
N PHE A 29 -2.97 -7.11 -7.21
CA PHE A 29 -2.17 -6.63 -6.09
C PHE A 29 -3.04 -6.28 -4.88
N ARG A 30 -2.67 -6.80 -3.70
CA ARG A 30 -3.38 -6.59 -2.43
C ARG A 30 -2.41 -6.37 -1.29
N LEU A 31 -2.81 -5.56 -0.32
CA LEU A 31 -2.24 -5.60 1.01
C LEU A 31 -2.76 -6.84 1.74
N LEU A 32 -1.92 -7.42 2.59
CA LEU A 32 -2.23 -8.63 3.35
C LEU A 32 -2.36 -8.26 4.83
N GLY A 33 -3.55 -8.43 5.36
CA GLY A 33 -3.85 -8.23 6.77
C GLY A 33 -4.03 -9.54 7.52
N THR A 34 -4.45 -9.43 8.77
CA THR A 34 -4.79 -10.56 9.63
C THR A 34 -6.23 -10.44 10.07
N ARG A 35 -7.01 -11.51 9.96
CA ARG A 35 -8.36 -11.62 10.52
C ARG A 35 -8.36 -12.55 11.71
N CYS A 36 -8.97 -12.14 12.81
CA CYS A 36 -9.24 -13.01 13.93
C CYS A 36 -10.39 -13.97 13.62
N GLY A 37 -10.15 -15.29 13.72
CA GLY A 37 -11.17 -16.31 13.52
C GLY A 37 -12.28 -16.29 14.57
N THR A 38 -12.03 -15.71 15.75
CA THR A 38 -13.01 -15.65 16.85
C THR A 38 -13.96 -14.46 16.71
N CYS A 39 -13.44 -13.23 16.56
CA CYS A 39 -14.28 -12.02 16.54
C CYS A 39 -14.41 -11.37 15.17
N GLY A 40 -13.68 -11.84 14.15
CA GLY A 40 -13.71 -11.31 12.80
C GLY A 40 -12.99 -9.98 12.60
N ALA A 41 -12.39 -9.40 13.65
CA ALA A 41 -11.63 -8.15 13.52
C ALA A 41 -10.44 -8.32 12.56
N VAL A 42 -10.20 -7.31 11.74
CA VAL A 42 -9.12 -7.29 10.75
C VAL A 42 -8.06 -6.28 11.19
N PHE A 43 -6.79 -6.65 11.02
CA PHE A 43 -5.65 -5.84 11.44
C PHE A 43 -4.67 -5.64 10.30
N PHE A 44 -4.14 -4.43 10.19
CA PHE A 44 -2.99 -4.06 9.37
C PHE A 44 -2.21 -2.95 10.09
N PRO A 45 -0.89 -3.06 10.29
CA PRO A 45 -0.03 -4.21 9.98
C PRO A 45 -0.46 -5.53 10.60
N ARG A 46 0.08 -6.63 10.06
CA ARG A 46 -0.26 -8.00 10.50
C ARG A 46 -0.01 -8.22 11.99
N VAL A 47 -0.81 -9.08 12.55
CA VAL A 47 -0.72 -9.55 13.95
C VAL A 47 -0.53 -11.06 13.92
N ASP A 48 0.48 -11.57 14.62
CA ASP A 48 0.87 -12.98 14.52
C ASP A 48 0.71 -13.78 15.83
N SER A 49 0.40 -13.12 16.95
CA SER A 49 0.40 -13.76 18.26
C SER A 49 -1.00 -13.96 18.84
N PHE A 50 -1.79 -12.91 18.90
CA PHE A 50 -3.15 -12.92 19.48
C PHE A 50 -3.97 -11.74 18.95
N CYS A 51 -5.29 -11.85 19.07
CA CYS A 51 -6.20 -10.78 18.68
C CYS A 51 -5.98 -9.54 19.52
N ARG A 52 -5.84 -8.37 18.86
CA ARG A 52 -5.67 -7.08 19.54
C ARG A 52 -6.98 -6.40 19.95
N ASN A 53 -8.12 -7.03 19.66
CA ASN A 53 -9.41 -6.54 20.14
C ASN A 53 -9.48 -6.80 21.65
N PRO A 54 -9.61 -5.77 22.51
CA PRO A 54 -9.62 -5.94 23.96
C PRO A 54 -10.68 -6.88 24.49
N GLY A 55 -11.78 -7.02 23.78
CA GLY A 55 -12.88 -7.94 24.14
C GLY A 55 -12.72 -9.36 23.62
N CYS A 56 -11.56 -9.72 23.04
CA CYS A 56 -11.35 -11.01 22.41
C CYS A 56 -10.01 -11.62 22.83
N ALA A 57 -10.06 -12.90 23.27
CA ALA A 57 -8.87 -13.67 23.60
C ALA A 57 -8.49 -14.67 22.47
N GLY A 58 -8.94 -14.42 21.25
CA GLY A 58 -8.70 -15.32 20.10
C GLY A 58 -7.23 -15.40 19.71
N THR A 59 -6.78 -16.61 19.38
CA THR A 59 -5.41 -16.88 18.91
C THR A 59 -5.38 -17.43 17.49
N GLU A 60 -6.54 -17.75 16.91
CA GLU A 60 -6.64 -18.13 15.51
C GLU A 60 -6.61 -16.88 14.64
N LEU A 61 -5.48 -16.68 13.98
CA LEU A 61 -5.21 -15.51 13.15
C LEU A 61 -4.98 -15.98 11.71
N LEU A 62 -5.81 -15.49 10.80
CA LEU A 62 -5.81 -15.88 9.40
C LEU A 62 -5.31 -14.72 8.52
N GLU A 63 -4.43 -15.01 7.58
CA GLU A 63 -4.08 -14.06 6.54
C GLU A 63 -5.29 -13.75 5.67
N VAL A 64 -5.55 -12.48 5.40
CA VAL A 64 -6.62 -12.04 4.51
C VAL A 64 -6.14 -10.93 3.59
N PRO A 65 -6.51 -10.97 2.29
CA PRO A 65 -6.28 -9.86 1.40
C PRO A 65 -7.24 -8.71 1.78
N LEU A 66 -6.68 -7.50 1.84
CA LEU A 66 -7.48 -6.30 2.11
C LEU A 66 -8.13 -5.78 0.82
N SER A 67 -9.16 -4.94 0.98
CA SER A 67 -9.78 -4.24 -0.13
C SER A 67 -8.74 -3.46 -0.93
N ARG A 68 -8.81 -3.57 -2.24
CA ARG A 68 -7.90 -2.91 -3.17
C ARG A 68 -8.18 -1.41 -3.27
N ARG A 69 -9.44 -1.02 -3.12
CA ARG A 69 -9.91 0.35 -3.23
C ARG A 69 -10.39 0.88 -1.89
N GLY A 70 -10.13 2.16 -1.67
CA GLY A 70 -10.61 2.90 -0.52
C GLY A 70 -10.83 4.36 -0.87
N THR A 71 -11.04 5.17 0.14
CA THR A 71 -11.21 6.62 -0.01
C THR A 71 -10.16 7.37 0.79
N VAL A 72 -9.69 8.50 0.25
CA VAL A 72 -8.75 9.36 0.95
C VAL A 72 -9.39 9.86 2.24
N TRP A 73 -8.80 9.50 3.38
CA TRP A 73 -9.20 9.99 4.69
C TRP A 73 -8.42 11.24 5.08
N SER A 74 -7.11 11.26 4.78
CA SER A 74 -6.22 12.41 5.00
C SER A 74 -4.98 12.29 4.11
N TYR A 75 -4.24 13.37 3.94
CA TYR A 75 -2.99 13.37 3.19
C TYR A 75 -2.08 14.51 3.62
N THR A 76 -0.78 14.35 3.38
CA THR A 76 0.24 15.36 3.63
C THR A 76 1.46 15.14 2.74
N ASP A 77 2.35 16.12 2.67
CA ASP A 77 3.64 15.98 2.01
C ASP A 77 4.79 15.78 3.02
N GLY A 78 5.70 14.86 2.71
CA GLY A 78 6.92 14.59 3.48
C GLY A 78 8.08 15.43 2.97
N ARG A 79 8.36 16.55 3.60
CA ARG A 79 9.36 17.55 3.12
C ARG A 79 10.77 17.30 3.65
N TYR A 80 10.97 16.34 4.51
CA TYR A 80 12.27 15.99 5.04
C TYR A 80 12.57 14.51 4.83
N ARG A 81 13.84 14.17 4.73
CA ARG A 81 14.28 12.80 4.59
C ARG A 81 14.06 12.05 5.90
N PRO A 82 13.27 10.96 5.90
CA PRO A 82 13.11 10.15 7.09
C PRO A 82 14.44 9.51 7.50
N PRO A 83 14.70 9.33 8.80
CA PRO A 83 15.87 8.62 9.28
C PRO A 83 15.78 7.11 8.96
N PRO A 84 16.91 6.38 9.03
CA PRO A 84 16.88 4.92 8.96
C PRO A 84 15.86 4.34 9.95
N PRO A 85 15.20 3.24 9.61
CA PRO A 85 15.48 2.31 8.51
C PRO A 85 14.82 2.66 7.14
N TYR A 86 14.35 3.87 6.94
CA TYR A 86 13.81 4.27 5.64
C TYR A 86 14.89 4.18 4.55
N VAL A 87 14.56 3.47 3.47
CA VAL A 87 15.50 3.26 2.36
C VAL A 87 15.53 4.50 1.45
N SER A 88 16.65 5.21 1.45
CA SER A 88 16.91 6.31 0.53
C SER A 88 18.40 6.48 0.32
N ASP A 89 18.79 6.93 -0.86
CA ASP A 89 20.18 7.26 -1.17
C ASP A 89 20.53 8.62 -0.55
N PRO A 90 21.51 8.71 0.37
CA PRO A 90 21.90 9.96 1.00
C PRO A 90 22.55 10.97 0.02
N GLU A 91 23.12 10.49 -1.09
CA GLU A 91 23.78 11.33 -2.09
C GLU A 91 22.78 12.00 -3.05
N VAL A 92 21.55 11.49 -3.12
CA VAL A 92 20.49 12.09 -3.94
C VAL A 92 19.76 13.16 -3.14
N PRO A 93 19.56 14.38 -3.68
CA PRO A 93 18.78 15.43 -3.03
C PRO A 93 17.37 14.92 -2.70
N TRP A 94 16.92 15.20 -1.47
CA TRP A 94 15.59 14.77 -1.05
C TRP A 94 14.50 15.47 -1.85
N GLN A 95 13.59 14.68 -2.39
CA GLN A 95 12.38 15.18 -3.04
C GLN A 95 11.17 14.90 -2.11
N PRO A 96 10.29 15.88 -1.90
CA PRO A 96 9.07 15.66 -1.15
C PRO A 96 8.25 14.51 -1.74
N TYR A 97 7.67 13.70 -0.88
CA TYR A 97 6.72 12.65 -1.27
C TYR A 97 5.37 12.89 -0.61
N THR A 98 4.32 12.37 -1.20
CA THR A 98 2.97 12.51 -0.66
C THR A 98 2.62 11.28 0.17
N LEU A 99 2.16 11.48 1.40
CA LEU A 99 1.57 10.44 2.25
C LEU A 99 0.06 10.53 2.17
N VAL A 100 -0.58 9.36 2.09
CA VAL A 100 -2.04 9.23 2.02
C VAL A 100 -2.50 8.25 3.08
N ALA A 101 -3.47 8.66 3.87
CA ALA A 101 -4.23 7.80 4.77
C ALA A 101 -5.52 7.42 4.05
N VAL A 102 -5.72 6.13 3.84
CA VAL A 102 -6.83 5.58 3.04
C VAL A 102 -7.76 4.78 3.92
N GLU A 103 -9.03 5.15 3.93
CA GLU A 103 -10.07 4.40 4.62
C GLU A 103 -10.51 3.20 3.76
N LEU A 104 -10.41 2.01 4.35
CA LEU A 104 -10.95 0.77 3.84
C LEU A 104 -12.24 0.45 4.61
N ALA A 105 -13.38 0.77 4.01
CA ALA A 105 -14.67 0.71 4.70
C ALA A 105 -15.05 -0.73 5.10
N ALA A 106 -14.76 -1.72 4.26
CA ALA A 106 -15.08 -3.13 4.56
C ALA A 106 -14.31 -3.65 5.78
N GLU A 107 -13.06 -3.26 5.93
CA GLU A 107 -12.19 -3.65 7.05
C GLU A 107 -12.30 -2.71 8.25
N ARG A 108 -12.99 -1.59 8.10
CA ARG A 108 -13.13 -0.54 9.14
C ARG A 108 -11.80 -0.03 9.66
N MET A 109 -10.88 0.24 8.74
CA MET A 109 -9.54 0.72 9.10
C MET A 109 -9.06 1.83 8.17
N VAL A 110 -8.02 2.53 8.61
CA VAL A 110 -7.28 3.49 7.80
C VAL A 110 -5.86 2.98 7.63
N VAL A 111 -5.42 2.89 6.37
CA VAL A 111 -4.08 2.43 6.00
C VAL A 111 -3.27 3.59 5.46
N LEU A 112 -2.10 3.82 6.06
CA LEU A 112 -1.16 4.83 5.61
C LEU A 112 -0.23 4.26 4.53
N GLY A 113 0.08 5.05 3.51
CA GLY A 113 1.06 4.70 2.49
C GLY A 113 1.48 5.92 1.69
N GLN A 114 2.46 5.75 0.83
CA GLN A 114 2.86 6.80 -0.10
C GLN A 114 1.91 6.83 -1.31
N ALA A 115 1.69 8.02 -1.85
CA ALA A 115 1.05 8.16 -3.15
C ALA A 115 2.00 7.69 -4.27
N ALA A 116 1.43 7.23 -5.38
CA ALA A 116 2.19 6.87 -6.56
C ALA A 116 3.04 8.06 -7.05
N PRO A 117 4.18 7.80 -7.69
CA PRO A 117 5.02 8.87 -8.26
C PRO A 117 4.21 9.82 -9.14
N GLY A 118 4.48 11.11 -9.00
CA GLY A 118 3.77 12.17 -9.72
C GLY A 118 2.44 12.61 -9.09
N VAL A 119 1.90 11.86 -8.13
CA VAL A 119 0.71 12.28 -7.36
C VAL A 119 1.14 13.20 -6.22
N THR A 120 0.64 14.41 -6.23
CA THR A 120 0.94 15.45 -5.23
C THR A 120 -0.28 15.75 -4.37
N VAL A 121 -0.08 16.54 -3.30
CA VAL A 121 -1.19 17.00 -2.46
C VAL A 121 -2.22 17.82 -3.24
N ALA A 122 -1.84 18.43 -4.38
CA ALA A 122 -2.75 19.16 -5.25
C ALA A 122 -3.74 18.25 -6.00
N ASP A 123 -3.38 16.99 -6.19
CA ASP A 123 -4.19 16.00 -6.90
C ASP A 123 -5.18 15.27 -5.99
N LEU A 124 -5.06 15.45 -4.67
CA LEU A 124 -5.81 14.71 -3.67
C LEU A 124 -6.92 15.56 -3.03
N ARG A 125 -8.00 14.90 -2.67
CA ARG A 125 -9.10 15.45 -1.86
C ARG A 125 -9.63 14.37 -0.93
N VAL A 126 -10.00 14.75 0.31
CA VAL A 126 -10.70 13.85 1.23
C VAL A 126 -11.98 13.30 0.56
N GLY A 127 -12.19 12.01 0.70
CA GLY A 127 -13.32 11.30 0.12
C GLY A 127 -13.14 10.83 -1.33
N MET A 128 -12.04 11.22 -2.02
CA MET A 128 -11.82 10.71 -3.38
C MET A 128 -11.42 9.23 -3.38
N PRO A 129 -11.84 8.45 -4.40
CA PRO A 129 -11.46 7.05 -4.51
C PRO A 129 -10.00 6.90 -4.92
N VAL A 130 -9.31 5.99 -4.25
CA VAL A 130 -7.93 5.57 -4.55
C VAL A 130 -7.82 4.06 -4.56
N GLU A 131 -6.79 3.56 -5.20
CA GLU A 131 -6.51 2.12 -5.25
C GLU A 131 -5.04 1.83 -4.93
N VAL A 132 -4.79 0.67 -4.31
CA VAL A 132 -3.45 0.19 -4.06
C VAL A 132 -2.83 -0.41 -5.31
N VAL A 133 -1.57 -0.10 -5.56
CA VAL A 133 -0.79 -0.63 -6.69
C VAL A 133 0.61 -1.02 -6.24
N PRO A 134 1.26 -1.98 -6.93
CA PRO A 134 2.65 -2.29 -6.65
C PRO A 134 3.54 -1.08 -6.93
N GLY A 135 4.58 -0.93 -6.13
CA GLY A 135 5.53 0.16 -6.23
C GLY A 135 6.98 -0.28 -6.02
N VAL A 136 7.88 0.63 -6.31
CA VAL A 136 9.32 0.48 -6.06
C VAL A 136 9.76 1.65 -5.19
N LEU A 137 10.28 1.36 -4.00
CA LEU A 137 10.77 2.39 -3.10
C LEU A 137 12.16 2.88 -3.51
N GLY A 138 13.00 1.98 -4.02
CA GLY A 138 14.34 2.28 -4.48
C GLY A 138 14.99 1.06 -5.09
N GLU A 139 16.13 1.26 -5.71
CA GLU A 139 16.91 0.19 -6.31
C GLU A 139 18.41 0.46 -6.20
N ASP A 140 19.18 -0.60 -6.14
CA ASP A 140 20.63 -0.59 -6.25
C ASP A 140 21.09 -1.52 -7.39
N THR A 141 22.38 -1.85 -7.44
CA THR A 141 22.94 -2.69 -8.50
C THR A 141 22.42 -4.12 -8.48
N GLU A 142 21.95 -4.62 -7.34
CA GLU A 142 21.59 -6.02 -7.12
C GLU A 142 20.10 -6.18 -6.74
N THR A 143 19.50 -5.18 -6.11
CA THR A 143 18.18 -5.29 -5.49
C THR A 143 17.23 -4.19 -5.95
N VAL A 144 15.98 -4.58 -6.17
CA VAL A 144 14.83 -3.66 -6.34
C VAL A 144 13.94 -3.81 -5.11
N TRP A 145 13.83 -2.75 -4.31
CA TRP A 145 13.00 -2.74 -3.10
C TRP A 145 11.56 -2.46 -3.46
N THR A 146 10.69 -3.46 -3.33
CA THR A 146 9.27 -3.37 -3.66
C THR A 146 8.45 -2.90 -2.47
N THR A 147 7.39 -2.15 -2.77
CA THR A 147 6.46 -1.57 -1.81
C THR A 147 5.07 -1.48 -2.42
N TRP A 148 4.18 -0.73 -1.80
CA TRP A 148 2.87 -0.38 -2.36
C TRP A 148 2.73 1.14 -2.43
N TRP A 149 1.90 1.57 -3.36
CA TRP A 149 1.47 2.96 -3.46
C TRP A 149 -0.03 3.06 -3.57
N TRP A 150 -0.55 4.22 -3.19
CA TRP A 150 -1.91 4.62 -3.43
C TRP A 150 -1.96 5.55 -4.64
N ARG A 151 -2.86 5.28 -5.58
CA ARG A 151 -3.10 6.18 -6.71
C ARG A 151 -4.59 6.50 -6.82
N PRO A 152 -4.94 7.70 -7.35
CA PRO A 152 -6.33 7.98 -7.72
C PRO A 152 -6.87 6.92 -8.68
N VAL A 153 -8.12 6.49 -8.46
CA VAL A 153 -8.79 5.62 -9.41
C VAL A 153 -9.00 6.40 -10.70
N PRO A 154 -8.59 5.88 -11.88
CA PRO A 154 -8.86 6.52 -13.14
C PRO A 154 -10.36 6.79 -13.27
N ARG A 155 -10.73 8.00 -13.67
CA ARG A 155 -12.12 8.26 -14.05
C ARG A 155 -12.38 7.48 -15.32
N ASP A 156 -13.42 6.66 -15.33
CA ASP A 156 -14.02 6.20 -16.55
C ASP A 156 -14.61 7.45 -17.22
N ASP A 157 -13.83 8.05 -18.12
CA ASP A 157 -14.39 8.99 -19.09
C ASP A 157 -15.30 8.18 -20.01
N GLY A 158 -16.48 7.87 -19.50
CA GLY A 158 -17.58 7.33 -20.27
C GLY A 158 -17.84 8.32 -21.40
N GLY A 159 -17.31 8.00 -22.57
CA GLY A 159 -17.55 8.75 -23.79
C GLY A 159 -19.04 8.78 -24.08
N GLY A 160 -19.73 9.70 -23.47
CA GLY A 160 -21.04 10.16 -23.89
C GLY A 160 -20.88 10.88 -25.22
N ARG A 161 -20.86 10.12 -26.31
CA ARG A 161 -21.26 10.70 -27.61
C ARG A 161 -22.77 10.82 -27.57
N ASP A 162 -23.24 11.95 -27.09
CA ASP A 162 -24.58 12.39 -27.41
C ASP A 162 -24.57 12.97 -28.83
N ARG A 163 -25.36 12.37 -29.65
CA ARG A 163 -25.80 12.91 -30.95
C ARG A 163 -27.19 13.52 -30.79
#